data_4b84eac2d4dfdfe34afa9e45d7f8d0bb
#
_entry.id   4b84eac2d4dfdfe34afa9e45d7f8d0bb
#
_cell.length_a   1.000
_cell.length_b   1.000
_cell.length_c   1.000
_cell.angle_alpha   90.00
_cell.angle_beta   90.00
_cell.angle_gamma   90.00
#
_symmetry.space_group_name_H-M   'P 1'
#
loop_
_entity.id
_entity.type
_entity.pdbx_description
1 polymer ?
#
loop_
_entity_poly.entity_id
_entity_poly.type
_entity_poly.pdbx_seq_one_letter_code
_entity_poly.pdbx_strand_id
1 'polypeptide(L)'
;MVASDKLFYWLFQNQPDRILPLLPDLPPDASGYSFSAPVLKEREYRLDGLFLPPPERSELPALILEAQMAADAGFLRRLYAETARLLQQEPGIERWRVVVLCPSRELHFGDPAPVAEFVEQRVHWIELLSAAANPTAPALVQALALLLQSEQELPATSAALRARVAGSSQAAEIDDVIAAILIARFNGRSIQELCAMGGITLDDFTQSVAYREIFGRGEAKVTLRLLSRRCGPLSAEQESVIRSLPLERLEALAEALLDFEGMADLHAWLAANS
;
A
#
# COMPACT_ATOMS: atom_id res chain seq x y z
N MET A 1 22.04 -25.87 17.49
CA MET A 1 23.22 -25.00 17.53
C MET A 1 24.41 -25.83 17.07
N VAL A 2 25.03 -25.44 15.96
CA VAL A 2 26.17 -26.14 15.36
C VAL A 2 27.37 -26.02 16.31
N ALA A 3 28.33 -26.96 16.25
CA ALA A 3 29.49 -26.94 17.15
C ALA A 3 30.31 -25.65 17.06
N SER A 4 30.36 -25.03 15.85
CA SER A 4 30.98 -23.72 15.60
C SER A 4 30.29 -22.56 16.34
N ASP A 5 28.96 -22.56 16.44
CA ASP A 5 28.21 -21.48 17.10
C ASP A 5 28.52 -21.41 18.59
N LYS A 6 28.68 -22.57 19.25
CA LYS A 6 29.07 -22.64 20.66
C LYS A 6 30.48 -22.12 20.88
N LEU A 7 31.40 -22.41 19.93
CA LEU A 7 32.78 -21.95 20.00
C LEU A 7 32.85 -20.43 19.92
N PHE A 8 32.19 -19.83 18.93
CA PHE A 8 32.18 -18.36 18.75
C PHE A 8 31.49 -17.67 19.92
N TYR A 9 30.35 -18.21 20.39
CA TYR A 9 29.70 -17.68 21.57
C TYR A 9 30.65 -17.63 22.78
N TRP A 10 31.32 -18.75 23.10
CA TRP A 10 32.28 -18.85 24.20
C TRP A 10 33.50 -17.92 24.01
N LEU A 11 34.03 -17.83 22.79
CA LEU A 11 35.20 -17.04 22.46
C LEU A 11 34.98 -15.55 22.74
N PHE A 12 33.85 -15.01 22.31
CA PHE A 12 33.55 -13.57 22.44
C PHE A 12 32.86 -13.23 23.77
N GLN A 13 32.13 -14.14 24.38
CA GLN A 13 31.53 -13.90 25.69
C GLN A 13 32.56 -13.54 26.76
N ASN A 14 33.67 -14.24 26.77
CA ASN A 14 34.70 -14.05 27.78
C ASN A 14 35.67 -12.88 27.48
N GLN A 15 35.89 -12.58 26.21
CA GLN A 15 36.78 -11.52 25.77
C GLN A 15 36.18 -10.83 24.52
N PRO A 16 35.22 -9.89 24.70
CA PRO A 16 34.51 -9.25 23.60
C PRO A 16 35.39 -8.51 22.62
N ASP A 17 36.45 -7.86 23.10
CA ASP A 17 37.40 -7.09 22.27
C ASP A 17 38.19 -7.95 21.25
N ARG A 18 38.09 -9.28 21.34
CA ARG A 18 38.64 -10.18 20.31
C ARG A 18 37.98 -10.05 18.93
N ILE A 19 36.84 -9.35 18.86
CA ILE A 19 36.22 -9.02 17.55
C ILE A 19 36.96 -7.92 16.80
N LEU A 20 37.66 -7.02 17.52
CA LEU A 20 38.24 -5.80 16.96
C LEU A 20 39.28 -6.06 15.87
N PRO A 21 40.23 -7.03 16.00
CA PRO A 21 41.17 -7.33 14.93
C PRO A 21 40.56 -7.83 13.62
N LEU A 22 39.27 -8.20 13.64
CA LEU A 22 38.54 -8.62 12.46
C LEU A 22 37.92 -7.45 11.67
N LEU A 23 38.00 -6.22 12.21
CA LEU A 23 37.36 -5.02 11.69
C LEU A 23 38.40 -3.90 11.49
N PRO A 24 39.08 -3.87 10.33
CA PRO A 24 40.18 -2.95 10.08
C PRO A 24 39.74 -1.47 10.03
N ASP A 25 38.46 -1.20 9.85
CA ASP A 25 37.92 0.16 9.73
C ASP A 25 37.60 0.82 11.09
N LEU A 26 37.80 0.10 12.20
CA LEU A 26 37.64 0.68 13.54
C LEU A 26 38.82 1.54 13.95
N PRO A 27 38.60 2.58 14.79
CA PRO A 27 39.70 3.36 15.36
C PRO A 27 40.70 2.46 16.07
N PRO A 28 42.04 2.73 15.98
CA PRO A 28 43.06 1.87 16.59
C PRO A 28 42.98 1.76 18.12
N ASP A 29 42.34 2.70 18.77
CA ASP A 29 42.10 2.78 20.21
C ASP A 29 40.74 2.20 20.65
N ALA A 30 39.99 1.62 19.72
CA ALA A 30 38.71 0.97 20.05
C ALA A 30 38.91 -0.15 21.06
N SER A 31 38.14 -0.13 22.14
CA SER A 31 38.20 -1.13 23.23
C SER A 31 36.92 -1.07 24.10
N GLY A 32 36.75 -2.06 25.00
CA GLY A 32 35.70 -2.06 26.00
C GLY A 32 34.33 -2.50 25.48
N TYR A 33 34.30 -3.31 24.44
CA TYR A 33 33.04 -3.86 23.91
C TYR A 33 32.44 -4.87 24.91
N SER A 34 31.11 -4.91 24.92
CA SER A 34 30.35 -5.94 25.67
C SER A 34 29.72 -6.93 24.70
N PHE A 35 29.74 -8.21 25.08
CA PHE A 35 29.13 -9.27 24.29
C PHE A 35 27.72 -9.59 24.79
N SER A 36 26.78 -9.75 23.87
CA SER A 36 25.45 -10.35 24.13
C SER A 36 24.96 -11.10 22.92
N ALA A 37 24.16 -12.13 23.13
CA ALA A 37 23.49 -12.89 22.07
C ALA A 37 21.97 -12.85 22.29
N PRO A 38 21.31 -11.75 21.97
CA PRO A 38 19.89 -11.57 22.19
C PRO A 38 19.06 -12.48 21.29
N VAL A 39 17.98 -13.04 21.84
CA VAL A 39 16.96 -13.75 21.07
C VAL A 39 16.00 -12.72 20.50
N LEU A 40 15.91 -12.66 19.16
CA LEU A 40 14.95 -11.79 18.49
C LEU A 40 13.58 -12.46 18.47
N LYS A 41 12.56 -11.73 18.91
CA LYS A 41 11.16 -12.20 18.83
C LYS A 41 10.66 -12.01 17.40
N GLU A 42 9.95 -12.99 16.89
CA GLU A 42 9.23 -12.84 15.63
C GLU A 42 8.13 -11.78 15.78
N ARG A 43 8.02 -10.90 14.79
CA ARG A 43 6.94 -9.93 14.63
C ARG A 43 6.30 -10.13 13.28
N GLU A 44 4.99 -9.99 13.23
CA GLU A 44 4.26 -9.88 11.98
C GLU A 44 4.37 -8.43 11.48
N TYR A 45 4.82 -8.26 10.24
CA TYR A 45 4.90 -6.99 9.56
C TYR A 45 3.98 -7.01 8.35
N ARG A 46 3.38 -5.86 8.05
CA ARG A 46 2.54 -5.67 6.88
C ARG A 46 3.05 -4.45 6.11
N LEU A 47 3.53 -4.69 4.89
CA LEU A 47 3.92 -3.64 3.97
C LEU A 47 2.69 -3.00 3.33
N ASP A 48 2.77 -1.71 3.01
CA ASP A 48 1.70 -1.02 2.27
C ASP A 48 1.69 -1.43 0.79
N GLY A 49 2.84 -1.81 0.22
CA GLY A 49 2.91 -2.35 -1.13
C GLY A 49 4.25 -2.97 -1.51
N LEU A 50 4.18 -4.02 -2.33
CA LEU A 50 5.32 -4.62 -3.00
C LEU A 50 5.03 -4.69 -4.50
N PHE A 51 5.88 -4.06 -5.31
CA PHE A 51 5.79 -4.06 -6.76
C PHE A 51 6.97 -4.84 -7.34
N LEU A 52 6.67 -5.91 -8.04
CA LEU A 52 7.68 -6.73 -8.71
C LEU A 52 7.79 -6.33 -10.18
N PRO A 53 8.99 -6.24 -10.75
CA PRO A 53 9.14 -5.98 -12.17
C PRO A 53 8.63 -7.16 -13.01
N PRO A 54 8.28 -6.94 -14.29
CA PRO A 54 7.98 -8.03 -15.20
C PRO A 54 9.16 -9.02 -15.28
N PRO A 55 8.91 -10.33 -15.40
CA PRO A 55 9.98 -11.34 -15.41
C PRO A 55 11.06 -11.13 -16.49
N GLU A 56 10.67 -10.54 -17.62
CA GLU A 56 11.55 -10.19 -18.76
C GLU A 56 12.38 -8.92 -18.53
N ARG A 57 12.13 -8.19 -17.45
CA ARG A 57 12.80 -6.93 -17.09
C ARG A 57 13.55 -7.06 -15.75
N SER A 58 14.38 -8.08 -15.63
CA SER A 58 15.13 -8.39 -14.39
C SER A 58 16.14 -7.31 -13.98
N GLU A 59 16.45 -6.37 -14.87
CA GLU A 59 17.29 -5.20 -14.57
C GLU A 59 16.57 -4.15 -13.70
N LEU A 60 15.23 -4.17 -13.67
CA LEU A 60 14.43 -3.26 -12.85
C LEU A 60 14.38 -3.74 -11.39
N PRO A 61 14.40 -2.81 -10.42
CA PRO A 61 14.27 -3.17 -9.02
C PRO A 61 12.83 -3.50 -8.64
N ALA A 62 12.64 -4.38 -7.67
CA ALA A 62 11.41 -4.43 -6.88
C ALA A 62 11.24 -3.14 -6.10
N LEU A 63 10.00 -2.63 -5.99
CA LEU A 63 9.69 -1.41 -5.26
C LEU A 63 8.86 -1.77 -4.02
N ILE A 64 9.34 -1.35 -2.86
CA ILE A 64 8.67 -1.52 -1.56
C ILE A 64 8.08 -0.16 -1.21
N LEU A 65 6.77 -0.08 -1.09
CA LEU A 65 6.06 1.17 -0.79
C LEU A 65 5.64 1.21 0.68
N GLU A 66 5.88 2.35 1.30
CA GLU A 66 5.38 2.71 2.64
C GLU A 66 4.83 4.13 2.64
N ALA A 67 3.67 4.32 3.26
CA ALA A 67 3.01 5.61 3.39
C ALA A 67 3.00 6.06 4.86
N GLN A 68 3.91 6.94 5.23
CA GLN A 68 4.03 7.45 6.60
C GLN A 68 3.50 8.88 6.69
N MET A 69 2.21 9.02 7.02
CA MET A 69 1.50 10.29 6.99
C MET A 69 1.58 11.09 8.29
N ALA A 70 2.18 10.54 9.36
CA ALA A 70 2.34 11.18 10.65
C ALA A 70 3.73 10.92 11.23
N ALA A 71 4.15 11.75 12.20
CA ALA A 71 5.38 11.53 12.94
C ALA A 71 5.34 10.18 13.68
N ASP A 72 6.44 9.43 13.58
CA ASP A 72 6.65 8.17 14.31
C ASP A 72 8.15 7.97 14.55
N ALA A 73 8.59 8.12 15.78
CA ALA A 73 9.99 8.00 16.18
C ALA A 73 10.58 6.59 15.93
N GLY A 74 9.75 5.59 15.72
CA GLY A 74 10.16 4.21 15.42
C GLY A 74 10.20 3.87 13.94
N PHE A 75 9.72 4.77 13.06
CA PHE A 75 9.47 4.47 11.65
C PHE A 75 10.71 3.97 10.91
N LEU A 76 11.82 4.69 10.95
CA LEU A 76 13.02 4.31 10.18
C LEU A 76 13.56 2.93 10.57
N ARG A 77 13.58 2.60 11.85
CA ARG A 77 14.01 1.28 12.34
C ARG A 77 13.04 0.18 11.94
N ARG A 78 11.72 0.47 11.99
CA ARG A 78 10.68 -0.45 11.55
C ARG A 78 10.80 -0.71 10.05
N LEU A 79 10.90 0.34 9.23
CA LEU A 79 11.07 0.25 7.78
C LEU A 79 12.26 -0.63 7.38
N TYR A 80 13.39 -0.46 8.07
CA TYR A 80 14.57 -1.28 7.86
C TYR A 80 14.32 -2.76 8.21
N ALA A 81 13.68 -3.01 9.36
CA ALA A 81 13.36 -4.37 9.82
C ALA A 81 12.37 -5.09 8.88
N GLU A 82 11.33 -4.38 8.41
CA GLU A 82 10.34 -4.87 7.47
C GLU A 82 10.97 -5.21 6.12
N THR A 83 11.80 -4.31 5.60
CA THR A 83 12.57 -4.54 4.37
C THR A 83 13.49 -5.77 4.48
N ALA A 84 14.24 -5.88 5.58
CA ALA A 84 15.14 -7.00 5.81
C ALA A 84 14.36 -8.33 5.93
N ARG A 85 13.19 -8.31 6.57
CA ARG A 85 12.33 -9.50 6.68
C ARG A 85 11.74 -9.90 5.34
N LEU A 86 11.28 -8.93 4.52
CA LEU A 86 10.83 -9.20 3.15
C LEU A 86 11.92 -9.89 2.33
N LEU A 87 13.13 -9.34 2.32
CA LEU A 87 14.25 -9.90 1.56
C LEU A 87 14.64 -11.31 2.03
N GLN A 88 14.43 -11.62 3.31
CA GLN A 88 14.61 -12.97 3.84
C GLN A 88 13.53 -13.95 3.33
N GLN A 89 12.29 -13.48 3.19
CA GLN A 89 11.14 -14.29 2.74
C GLN A 89 11.12 -14.47 1.22
N GLU A 90 11.59 -13.46 0.48
CA GLU A 90 11.58 -13.42 -0.98
C GLU A 90 13.01 -13.42 -1.54
N PRO A 91 13.71 -14.55 -1.52
CA PRO A 91 15.13 -14.65 -1.93
C PRO A 91 15.36 -14.34 -3.41
N GLY A 92 14.31 -14.35 -4.23
CA GLY A 92 14.36 -13.94 -5.64
C GLY A 92 14.47 -12.43 -5.88
N ILE A 93 14.31 -11.59 -4.84
CA ILE A 93 14.47 -10.14 -4.96
C ILE A 93 15.95 -9.77 -4.84
N GLU A 94 16.65 -9.66 -5.97
CA GLU A 94 18.06 -9.30 -6.01
C GLU A 94 18.28 -7.78 -6.04
N ARG A 95 17.36 -7.03 -6.70
CA ARG A 95 17.41 -5.58 -6.85
C ARG A 95 16.15 -4.96 -6.26
N TRP A 96 16.32 -3.95 -5.43
CA TRP A 96 15.18 -3.34 -4.74
C TRP A 96 15.44 -1.87 -4.37
N ARG A 97 14.35 -1.13 -4.18
CA ARG A 97 14.27 0.23 -3.67
C ARG A 97 13.07 0.32 -2.73
N VAL A 98 13.18 1.20 -1.76
CA VAL A 98 12.05 1.58 -0.89
C VAL A 98 11.55 2.95 -1.34
N VAL A 99 10.25 3.10 -1.45
CA VAL A 99 9.59 4.38 -1.75
C VAL A 99 8.77 4.76 -0.53
N VAL A 100 9.06 5.90 0.05
CA VAL A 100 8.31 6.43 1.19
C VAL A 100 7.51 7.65 0.75
N LEU A 101 6.18 7.54 0.88
CA LEU A 101 5.25 8.67 0.74
C LEU A 101 5.08 9.33 2.10
N CYS A 102 5.33 10.63 2.20
CA CYS A 102 5.13 11.36 3.44
C CYS A 102 4.68 12.81 3.18
N PRO A 103 4.08 13.50 4.15
CA PRO A 103 3.81 14.93 4.03
C PRO A 103 5.08 15.75 3.82
N SER A 104 6.08 15.56 4.66
CA SER A 104 7.39 16.20 4.61
C SER A 104 8.42 15.36 5.36
N ARG A 105 9.67 15.40 4.92
CA ARG A 105 10.81 14.80 5.64
C ARG A 105 11.17 15.54 6.94
N GLU A 106 10.60 16.72 7.18
CA GLU A 106 10.74 17.44 8.44
C GLU A 106 9.98 16.78 9.60
N LEU A 107 9.06 15.86 9.31
CA LEU A 107 8.41 15.07 10.33
C LEU A 107 9.41 14.18 11.06
N HIS A 108 9.17 13.98 12.36
CA HIS A 108 10.02 13.14 13.19
C HIS A 108 9.79 11.65 12.89
N PHE A 109 10.69 11.04 12.13
CA PHE A 109 10.66 9.62 11.76
C PHE A 109 11.63 8.75 12.57
N GLY A 110 12.25 9.31 13.61
CA GLY A 110 13.25 8.68 14.45
C GLY A 110 14.67 9.08 14.10
N ASP A 111 15.61 8.58 14.90
CA ASP A 111 17.03 8.78 14.66
C ASP A 111 17.48 7.98 13.43
N PRO A 112 17.98 8.63 12.37
CA PRO A 112 18.45 7.94 11.16
C PRO A 112 19.83 7.28 11.35
N ALA A 113 20.64 7.69 12.32
CA ALA A 113 22.02 7.23 12.45
C ALA A 113 22.21 5.71 12.40
N PRO A 114 21.40 4.88 13.09
CA PRO A 114 21.55 3.43 13.07
C PRO A 114 21.23 2.77 11.71
N VAL A 115 20.57 3.47 10.80
CA VAL A 115 20.10 2.97 9.51
C VAL A 115 20.43 3.94 8.36
N ALA A 116 21.43 4.81 8.56
CA ALA A 116 21.76 5.91 7.64
C ALA A 116 22.04 5.42 6.23
N GLU A 117 22.89 4.42 6.07
CA GLU A 117 23.25 3.85 4.77
C GLU A 117 22.04 3.30 4.02
N PHE A 118 21.13 2.62 4.75
CA PHE A 118 19.89 2.13 4.17
C PHE A 118 19.01 3.30 3.69
N VAL A 119 18.83 4.31 4.52
CA VAL A 119 18.00 5.48 4.20
C VAL A 119 18.59 6.26 3.02
N GLU A 120 19.90 6.49 3.00
CA GLU A 120 20.56 7.25 1.95
C GLU A 120 20.64 6.52 0.61
N GLN A 121 20.90 5.21 0.63
CA GLN A 121 21.17 4.45 -0.58
C GLN A 121 19.93 3.75 -1.16
N ARG A 122 18.94 3.45 -0.33
CA ARG A 122 17.82 2.59 -0.71
C ARG A 122 16.46 3.26 -0.66
N VAL A 123 16.29 4.35 0.14
CA VAL A 123 15.00 5.00 0.32
C VAL A 123 14.86 6.19 -0.62
N HIS A 124 13.82 6.17 -1.43
CA HIS A 124 13.36 7.30 -2.25
C HIS A 124 12.16 7.95 -1.57
N TRP A 125 12.31 9.22 -1.23
CA TRP A 125 11.26 10.00 -0.55
C TRP A 125 10.40 10.76 -1.55
N ILE A 126 9.09 10.68 -1.38
CA ILE A 126 8.09 11.48 -2.09
C ILE A 126 7.39 12.36 -1.06
N GLU A 127 7.76 13.65 -1.06
CA GLU A 127 7.23 14.65 -0.14
C GLU A 127 6.01 15.33 -0.77
N LEU A 128 4.82 15.05 -0.24
CA LEU A 128 3.57 15.52 -0.82
C LEU A 128 3.38 17.02 -0.71
N LEU A 129 3.85 17.67 0.36
CA LEU A 129 3.79 19.14 0.50
C LEU A 129 4.65 19.84 -0.56
N SER A 130 5.85 19.31 -0.81
CA SER A 130 6.73 19.83 -1.86
C SER A 130 6.10 19.65 -3.25
N ALA A 131 5.44 18.53 -3.48
CA ALA A 131 4.75 18.25 -4.74
C ALA A 131 3.52 19.16 -4.94
N ALA A 132 2.76 19.43 -3.88
CA ALA A 132 1.64 20.37 -3.93
C ALA A 132 2.07 21.80 -4.31
N ALA A 133 3.23 22.24 -3.84
CA ALA A 133 3.79 23.55 -4.11
C ALA A 133 4.49 23.66 -5.49
N ASN A 134 4.78 22.52 -6.15
CA ASN A 134 5.51 22.47 -7.42
C ASN A 134 4.58 22.19 -8.61
N PRO A 135 4.28 23.20 -9.46
CA PRO A 135 3.41 23.01 -10.63
C PRO A 135 3.95 22.02 -11.66
N THR A 136 5.26 21.75 -11.66
CA THR A 136 5.91 20.82 -12.59
C THR A 136 6.04 19.40 -12.05
N ALA A 137 5.62 19.14 -10.81
CA ALA A 137 5.61 17.79 -10.26
C ALA A 137 4.68 16.87 -11.08
N PRO A 138 4.96 15.56 -11.12
CA PRO A 138 4.10 14.59 -11.80
C PRO A 138 2.65 14.70 -11.31
N ALA A 139 1.69 14.60 -12.25
CA ALA A 139 0.27 14.78 -11.96
C ALA A 139 -0.22 13.82 -10.85
N LEU A 140 0.21 12.58 -10.90
CA LEU A 140 -0.11 11.58 -9.88
C LEU A 140 0.35 12.00 -8.47
N VAL A 141 1.57 12.54 -8.34
CA VAL A 141 2.10 12.96 -7.03
C VAL A 141 1.34 14.19 -6.51
N GLN A 142 0.94 15.10 -7.40
CA GLN A 142 0.07 16.23 -7.04
C GLN A 142 -1.35 15.77 -6.66
N ALA A 143 -1.90 14.76 -7.34
CA ALA A 143 -3.17 14.15 -6.94
C ALA A 143 -3.09 13.55 -5.54
N LEU A 144 -2.04 12.79 -5.24
CA LEU A 144 -1.80 12.25 -3.89
C LEU A 144 -1.65 13.35 -2.84
N ALA A 145 -1.09 14.51 -3.19
CA ALA A 145 -0.95 15.65 -2.29
C ALA A 145 -2.31 16.26 -1.87
N LEU A 146 -3.40 15.97 -2.59
CA LEU A 146 -4.76 16.34 -2.18
C LEU A 146 -5.18 15.72 -0.85
N LEU A 147 -4.51 14.63 -0.43
CA LEU A 147 -4.67 14.07 0.92
C LEU A 147 -4.39 15.07 2.03
N LEU A 148 -3.54 16.06 1.78
CA LEU A 148 -3.10 17.05 2.76
C LEU A 148 -3.86 18.38 2.64
N GLN A 149 -4.63 18.59 1.58
CA GLN A 149 -5.36 19.84 1.34
C GLN A 149 -6.54 20.02 2.32
N SER A 150 -6.81 21.23 2.71
CA SER A 150 -8.01 21.54 3.47
C SER A 150 -9.29 21.29 2.65
N GLU A 151 -10.40 21.03 3.32
CA GLU A 151 -11.70 20.84 2.66
C GLU A 151 -12.10 22.05 1.79
N GLN A 152 -11.68 23.24 2.19
CA GLN A 152 -11.99 24.49 1.47
C GLN A 152 -11.16 24.66 0.19
N GLU A 153 -9.91 24.23 0.20
CA GLU A 153 -8.98 24.36 -0.93
C GLU A 153 -9.13 23.24 -1.95
N LEU A 154 -9.61 22.09 -1.49
CA LEU A 154 -9.68 20.86 -2.28
C LEU A 154 -10.40 21.03 -3.64
N PRO A 155 -11.58 21.68 -3.74
CA PRO A 155 -12.29 21.83 -5.02
C PRO A 155 -11.48 22.62 -6.05
N ALA A 156 -10.87 23.72 -5.66
CA ALA A 156 -10.07 24.54 -6.56
C ALA A 156 -8.80 23.83 -7.02
N THR A 157 -8.11 23.15 -6.09
CA THR A 157 -6.88 22.42 -6.39
C THR A 157 -7.15 21.21 -7.30
N SER A 158 -8.22 20.47 -7.02
CA SER A 158 -8.63 19.33 -7.86
C SER A 158 -9.02 19.78 -9.26
N ALA A 159 -9.81 20.85 -9.39
CA ALA A 159 -10.21 21.39 -10.69
C ALA A 159 -9.00 21.88 -11.51
N ALA A 160 -8.03 22.54 -10.88
CA ALA A 160 -6.81 23.00 -11.54
C ALA A 160 -5.97 21.81 -12.03
N LEU A 161 -5.85 20.76 -11.22
CA LEU A 161 -5.13 19.53 -11.60
C LEU A 161 -5.80 18.82 -12.77
N ARG A 162 -7.12 18.64 -12.71
CA ARG A 162 -7.91 18.04 -13.81
C ARG A 162 -7.79 18.84 -15.10
N ALA A 163 -7.88 20.16 -15.04
CA ALA A 163 -7.71 21.03 -16.20
C ALA A 163 -6.33 20.86 -16.85
N ARG A 164 -5.28 20.67 -16.05
CA ARG A 164 -3.92 20.48 -16.56
C ARG A 164 -3.76 19.16 -17.31
N VAL A 165 -4.41 18.10 -16.90
CA VAL A 165 -4.32 16.76 -17.51
C VAL A 165 -5.42 16.50 -18.54
N ALA A 166 -6.34 17.44 -18.73
CA ALA A 166 -7.47 17.31 -19.65
C ALA A 166 -7.00 16.92 -21.06
N GLY A 167 -7.62 15.89 -21.65
CA GLY A 167 -7.27 15.37 -22.96
C GLY A 167 -5.98 14.56 -23.04
N SER A 168 -5.26 14.35 -21.93
CA SER A 168 -4.13 13.43 -21.85
C SER A 168 -4.57 12.01 -21.46
N SER A 169 -3.68 11.03 -21.67
CA SER A 169 -3.88 9.65 -21.22
C SER A 169 -3.94 9.50 -19.68
N GLN A 170 -3.52 10.52 -18.94
CA GLN A 170 -3.52 10.52 -17.46
C GLN A 170 -4.84 11.00 -16.86
N ALA A 171 -5.76 11.59 -17.66
CA ALA A 171 -6.97 12.22 -17.12
C ALA A 171 -7.81 11.24 -16.28
N ALA A 172 -8.09 10.04 -16.82
CA ALA A 172 -8.87 9.02 -16.12
C ALA A 172 -8.17 8.53 -14.85
N GLU A 173 -6.85 8.32 -14.88
CA GLU A 173 -6.06 7.94 -13.71
C GLU A 173 -6.13 8.99 -12.59
N ILE A 174 -6.05 10.26 -12.94
CA ILE A 174 -6.13 11.36 -11.97
C ILE A 174 -7.54 11.46 -11.38
N ASP A 175 -8.59 11.27 -12.18
CA ASP A 175 -9.96 11.23 -11.68
C ASP A 175 -10.19 10.05 -10.72
N ASP A 176 -9.63 8.88 -11.02
CA ASP A 176 -9.63 7.71 -10.12
C ASP A 176 -8.98 8.02 -8.77
N VAL A 177 -7.80 8.65 -8.79
CA VAL A 177 -7.07 9.00 -7.57
C VAL A 177 -7.85 10.04 -6.75
N ILE A 178 -8.41 11.06 -7.39
CA ILE A 178 -9.24 12.08 -6.72
C ILE A 178 -10.46 11.41 -6.08
N ALA A 179 -11.18 10.57 -6.83
CA ALA A 179 -12.35 9.86 -6.32
C ALA A 179 -11.99 8.98 -5.10
N ALA A 180 -10.88 8.23 -5.17
CA ALA A 180 -10.39 7.41 -4.07
C ALA A 180 -10.09 8.22 -2.80
N ILE A 181 -9.44 9.37 -2.96
CA ILE A 181 -9.13 10.29 -1.84
C ILE A 181 -10.40 10.84 -1.22
N LEU A 182 -11.37 11.27 -2.03
CA LEU A 182 -12.63 11.82 -1.56
C LEU A 182 -13.41 10.79 -0.75
N ILE A 183 -13.54 9.58 -1.26
CA ILE A 183 -14.24 8.48 -0.58
C ILE A 183 -13.54 8.12 0.75
N ALA A 184 -12.22 8.07 0.75
CA ALA A 184 -11.45 7.70 1.94
C ALA A 184 -11.51 8.77 3.04
N ARG A 185 -11.41 10.06 2.66
CA ARG A 185 -11.37 11.18 3.62
C ARG A 185 -12.73 11.60 4.15
N PHE A 186 -13.76 11.55 3.31
CA PHE A 186 -15.06 12.14 3.58
C PHE A 186 -16.17 11.09 3.66
N ASN A 187 -15.87 10.01 4.37
CA ASN A 187 -16.83 8.93 4.63
C ASN A 187 -18.10 9.52 5.30
N GLY A 188 -19.26 9.23 4.71
CA GLY A 188 -20.56 9.73 5.17
C GLY A 188 -21.09 10.97 4.42
N ARG A 189 -20.32 11.55 3.50
CA ARG A 189 -20.84 12.56 2.55
C ARG A 189 -21.60 11.88 1.42
N SER A 190 -22.57 12.58 0.86
CA SER A 190 -23.27 12.13 -0.34
C SER A 190 -22.35 12.15 -1.57
N ILE A 191 -22.66 11.33 -2.56
CA ILE A 191 -21.89 11.31 -3.83
C ILE A 191 -21.87 12.69 -4.48
N GLN A 192 -22.99 13.42 -4.45
CA GLN A 192 -23.07 14.78 -5.00
C GLN A 192 -22.12 15.76 -4.31
N GLU A 193 -22.02 15.70 -2.98
CA GLU A 193 -21.05 16.49 -2.22
C GLU A 193 -19.61 16.11 -2.58
N LEU A 194 -19.31 14.81 -2.68
CA LEU A 194 -17.98 14.33 -3.09
C LEU A 194 -17.61 14.82 -4.50
N CYS A 195 -18.54 14.73 -5.46
CA CYS A 195 -18.34 15.25 -6.81
C CYS A 195 -18.06 16.75 -6.81
N ALA A 196 -18.83 17.53 -6.06
CA ALA A 196 -18.61 18.97 -5.92
C ALA A 196 -17.24 19.29 -5.32
N MET A 197 -16.81 18.55 -4.29
CA MET A 197 -15.51 18.71 -3.64
C MET A 197 -14.34 18.34 -4.56
N GLY A 198 -14.50 17.35 -5.42
CA GLY A 198 -13.46 16.91 -6.38
C GLY A 198 -13.46 17.71 -7.68
N GLY A 199 -14.49 18.53 -7.93
CA GLY A 199 -14.71 19.11 -9.26
C GLY A 199 -14.91 18.06 -10.35
N ILE A 200 -15.41 16.86 -9.98
CA ILE A 200 -15.62 15.71 -10.86
C ILE A 200 -17.09 15.64 -11.21
N THR A 201 -17.42 15.27 -12.46
CA THR A 201 -18.81 14.98 -12.82
C THR A 201 -19.28 13.71 -12.14
N LEU A 202 -20.60 13.54 -12.00
CA LEU A 202 -21.16 12.30 -11.45
C LEU A 202 -20.78 11.09 -12.32
N ASP A 203 -20.75 11.28 -13.63
CA ASP A 203 -20.39 10.22 -14.57
C ASP A 203 -18.93 9.79 -14.41
N ASP A 204 -17.98 10.72 -14.42
CA ASP A 204 -16.55 10.43 -14.18
C ASP A 204 -16.34 9.76 -12.82
N PHE A 205 -17.06 10.23 -11.78
CA PHE A 205 -16.96 9.68 -10.42
C PHE A 205 -17.44 8.23 -10.36
N THR A 206 -18.60 7.92 -10.96
CA THR A 206 -19.15 6.56 -10.98
C THR A 206 -18.36 5.61 -11.87
N GLN A 207 -17.66 6.11 -12.89
CA GLN A 207 -16.73 5.34 -13.70
C GLN A 207 -15.40 5.06 -13.01
N SER A 208 -15.08 5.76 -11.91
CA SER A 208 -13.81 5.56 -11.21
C SER A 208 -13.69 4.14 -10.63
N VAL A 209 -12.46 3.62 -10.64
CA VAL A 209 -12.14 2.28 -10.07
C VAL A 209 -12.51 2.26 -8.59
N ALA A 210 -12.19 3.34 -7.85
CA ALA A 210 -12.48 3.44 -6.42
C ALA A 210 -13.98 3.34 -6.11
N TYR A 211 -14.82 4.03 -6.89
CA TYR A 211 -16.27 3.94 -6.76
C TYR A 211 -16.74 2.50 -7.01
N ARG A 212 -16.39 1.93 -8.17
CA ARG A 212 -16.82 0.59 -8.56
C ARG A 212 -16.39 -0.49 -7.56
N GLU A 213 -15.18 -0.41 -7.02
CA GLU A 213 -14.72 -1.35 -5.98
C GLU A 213 -15.50 -1.23 -4.67
N ILE A 214 -15.70 -0.01 -4.16
CA ILE A 214 -16.36 0.20 -2.86
C ILE A 214 -17.85 -0.13 -2.94
N PHE A 215 -18.52 0.33 -3.99
CA PHE A 215 -19.94 0.06 -4.20
C PHE A 215 -20.15 -1.39 -4.60
N GLY A 216 -19.28 -1.99 -5.43
CA GLY A 216 -19.31 -3.40 -5.76
C GLY A 216 -19.18 -4.30 -4.52
N ARG A 217 -18.32 -3.96 -3.56
CA ARG A 217 -18.25 -4.69 -2.28
C ARG A 217 -19.54 -4.57 -1.47
N GLY A 218 -20.18 -3.40 -1.48
CA GLY A 218 -21.48 -3.18 -0.83
C GLY A 218 -22.58 -4.00 -1.48
N GLU A 219 -22.67 -3.94 -2.80
CA GLU A 219 -23.62 -4.69 -3.62
C GLU A 219 -23.43 -6.21 -3.46
N ALA A 220 -22.19 -6.71 -3.57
CA ALA A 220 -21.90 -8.12 -3.35
C ALA A 220 -22.35 -8.60 -1.97
N LYS A 221 -22.16 -7.80 -0.92
CA LYS A 221 -22.60 -8.15 0.44
C LYS A 221 -24.11 -8.28 0.55
N VAL A 222 -24.87 -7.39 -0.10
CA VAL A 222 -26.33 -7.43 -0.11
C VAL A 222 -26.80 -8.62 -0.93
N THR A 223 -26.28 -8.78 -2.14
CA THR A 223 -26.63 -9.87 -3.07
C THR A 223 -26.34 -11.23 -2.45
N LEU A 224 -25.19 -11.45 -1.83
CA LEU A 224 -24.85 -12.68 -1.11
C LEU A 224 -25.87 -13.00 0.00
N ARG A 225 -26.28 -12.02 0.78
CA ARG A 225 -27.28 -12.20 1.84
C ARG A 225 -28.65 -12.57 1.26
N LEU A 226 -29.05 -11.96 0.16
CA LEU A 226 -30.31 -12.25 -0.51
C LEU A 226 -30.26 -13.63 -1.16
N LEU A 227 -29.17 -14.00 -1.84
CA LEU A 227 -28.94 -15.31 -2.41
C LEU A 227 -29.01 -16.41 -1.35
N SER A 228 -28.31 -16.23 -0.23
CA SER A 228 -28.35 -17.18 0.88
C SER A 228 -29.77 -17.39 1.43
N ARG A 229 -30.59 -16.34 1.42
CA ARG A 229 -32.00 -16.41 1.86
C ARG A 229 -32.89 -17.10 0.82
N ARG A 230 -32.64 -16.88 -0.47
CA ARG A 230 -33.48 -17.39 -1.57
C ARG A 230 -33.07 -18.79 -2.00
N CYS A 231 -31.78 -19.03 -2.16
CA CYS A 231 -31.24 -20.28 -2.71
C CYS A 231 -30.70 -21.24 -1.63
N GLY A 232 -30.59 -20.78 -0.36
CA GLY A 232 -29.98 -21.56 0.72
C GLY A 232 -28.50 -21.19 0.92
N PRO A 233 -27.78 -21.85 1.84
CA PRO A 233 -26.39 -21.52 2.19
C PRO A 233 -25.47 -21.68 0.97
N LEU A 234 -24.63 -20.66 0.74
CA LEU A 234 -23.64 -20.64 -0.33
C LEU A 234 -22.36 -21.31 0.11
N SER A 235 -21.64 -21.96 -0.82
CA SER A 235 -20.29 -22.45 -0.58
C SER A 235 -19.28 -21.30 -0.58
N ALA A 236 -18.12 -21.51 0.06
CA ALA A 236 -17.05 -20.51 0.06
C ALA A 236 -16.55 -20.17 -1.36
N GLU A 237 -16.59 -21.14 -2.27
CA GLU A 237 -16.23 -20.95 -3.68
C GLU A 237 -17.26 -20.05 -4.39
N GLN A 238 -18.55 -20.30 -4.21
CA GLN A 238 -19.62 -19.47 -4.75
C GLN A 238 -19.53 -18.02 -4.22
N GLU A 239 -19.33 -17.86 -2.90
CA GLU A 239 -19.13 -16.52 -2.33
C GLU A 239 -17.93 -15.81 -2.93
N SER A 240 -16.80 -16.52 -3.16
CA SER A 240 -15.61 -15.97 -3.76
C SER A 240 -15.86 -15.50 -5.19
N VAL A 241 -16.51 -16.32 -6.02
CA VAL A 241 -16.88 -15.99 -7.40
C VAL A 241 -17.77 -14.75 -7.41
N ILE A 242 -18.83 -14.71 -6.60
CA ILE A 242 -19.78 -13.59 -6.56
C ILE A 242 -19.06 -12.30 -6.12
N ARG A 243 -18.15 -12.36 -5.13
CA ARG A 243 -17.36 -11.20 -4.69
C ARG A 243 -16.39 -10.67 -5.74
N SER A 244 -16.00 -11.50 -6.70
CA SER A 244 -15.10 -11.13 -7.79
C SER A 244 -15.81 -10.59 -9.03
N LEU A 245 -17.15 -10.63 -9.07
CA LEU A 245 -17.93 -10.11 -10.20
C LEU A 245 -17.78 -8.57 -10.29
N PRO A 246 -17.69 -8.02 -11.51
CA PRO A 246 -17.82 -6.59 -11.74
C PRO A 246 -19.17 -6.05 -11.25
N LEU A 247 -19.23 -4.74 -10.91
CA LEU A 247 -20.44 -4.11 -10.38
C LEU A 247 -21.66 -4.34 -11.28
N GLU A 248 -21.51 -4.18 -12.58
CA GLU A 248 -22.59 -4.37 -13.56
C GLU A 248 -23.12 -5.82 -13.56
N ARG A 249 -22.24 -6.79 -13.28
CA ARG A 249 -22.64 -8.21 -13.15
C ARG A 249 -23.30 -8.49 -11.82
N LEU A 250 -22.90 -7.82 -10.75
CA LEU A 250 -23.56 -7.92 -9.45
C LEU A 250 -24.98 -7.35 -9.51
N GLU A 251 -25.17 -6.23 -10.18
CA GLU A 251 -26.49 -5.63 -10.42
C GLU A 251 -27.38 -6.57 -11.23
N ALA A 252 -26.85 -7.13 -12.33
CA ALA A 252 -27.58 -8.11 -13.13
C ALA A 252 -27.94 -9.39 -12.34
N LEU A 253 -27.04 -9.83 -11.43
CA LEU A 253 -27.32 -10.97 -10.55
C LEU A 253 -28.40 -10.63 -9.52
N ALA A 254 -28.38 -9.41 -8.97
CA ALA A 254 -29.39 -8.94 -8.02
C ALA A 254 -30.78 -8.83 -8.66
N GLU A 255 -30.86 -8.44 -9.93
CA GLU A 255 -32.12 -8.46 -10.70
C GLU A 255 -32.57 -9.88 -10.97
N ALA A 256 -31.70 -10.74 -11.51
CA ALA A 256 -32.02 -12.13 -11.83
C ALA A 256 -32.45 -12.94 -10.59
N LEU A 257 -31.94 -12.64 -9.43
CA LEU A 257 -32.27 -13.26 -8.14
C LEU A 257 -33.77 -13.19 -7.83
N LEU A 258 -34.48 -12.19 -8.33
CA LEU A 258 -35.94 -12.04 -8.10
C LEU A 258 -36.70 -13.23 -8.67
N ASP A 259 -36.23 -13.82 -9.75
CA ASP A 259 -36.84 -14.93 -10.48
C ASP A 259 -36.27 -16.31 -10.08
N PHE A 260 -35.22 -16.37 -9.24
CA PHE A 260 -34.64 -17.65 -8.83
C PHE A 260 -35.62 -18.44 -7.93
N GLU A 261 -35.73 -19.71 -8.18
CA GLU A 261 -36.48 -20.65 -7.35
C GLU A 261 -35.57 -21.44 -6.38
N GLY A 262 -34.27 -21.50 -6.69
CA GLY A 262 -33.32 -22.22 -5.85
C GLY A 262 -31.88 -22.20 -6.35
N MET A 263 -31.02 -23.07 -5.78
CA MET A 263 -29.59 -23.14 -6.06
C MET A 263 -29.28 -23.48 -7.53
N ALA A 264 -30.15 -24.23 -8.20
CA ALA A 264 -29.97 -24.61 -9.61
C ALA A 264 -29.94 -23.39 -10.53
N ASP A 265 -30.76 -22.38 -10.26
CA ASP A 265 -30.86 -21.16 -11.05
C ASP A 265 -29.59 -20.31 -10.85
N LEU A 266 -29.08 -20.20 -9.62
CA LEU A 266 -27.83 -19.55 -9.34
C LEU A 266 -26.65 -20.21 -10.08
N HIS A 267 -26.59 -21.56 -10.09
CA HIS A 267 -25.56 -22.28 -10.82
C HIS A 267 -25.63 -22.02 -12.33
N ALA A 268 -26.83 -22.06 -12.89
CA ALA A 268 -27.05 -21.78 -14.31
C ALA A 268 -26.63 -20.34 -14.66
N TRP A 269 -26.99 -19.37 -13.82
CA TRP A 269 -26.66 -17.99 -14.02
C TRP A 269 -25.13 -17.76 -13.95
N LEU A 270 -24.45 -18.28 -12.92
CA LEU A 270 -23.00 -18.16 -12.77
C LEU A 270 -22.28 -18.81 -13.96
N ALA A 271 -22.70 -19.99 -14.41
CA ALA A 271 -22.10 -20.65 -15.56
C ALA A 271 -22.25 -19.86 -16.88
N ALA A 272 -23.29 -19.05 -17.00
CA ALA A 272 -23.52 -18.21 -18.19
C ALA A 272 -22.84 -16.84 -18.13
N ASN A 273 -22.39 -16.39 -16.94
CA ASN A 273 -21.93 -15.02 -16.70
C ASN A 273 -20.56 -14.90 -16.00
N SER A 274 -19.86 -16.03 -15.83
CA SER A 274 -18.51 -16.08 -15.25
C SER A 274 -17.44 -15.91 -16.30
#